data_059625a272563ee26fbb2bd8d591a1d2
#
_entry.id   059625a272563ee26fbb2bd8d591a1d2
#
_cell.length_a   1.000
_cell.length_b   1.000
_cell.length_c   1.000
_cell.angle_alpha   90.00
_cell.angle_beta   90.00
_cell.angle_gamma   90.00
#
_symmetry.space_group_name_H-M   'P 1'
#
loop_
_entity.id
_entity.type
_entity.pdbx_description
1 polymer ?
#
loop_
_entity_poly.entity_id
_entity_poly.type
_entity_poly.pdbx_seq_one_letter_code
_entity_poly.pdbx_strand_id
1 'polypeptide(L)'
;MNFTGMISKINHIIVSDPSYDKNVWCRYENDHFNANNWTADIQLQDVDETIEGYYITGTDIGIMLHHPSVNARMEQDRIRFPSIYKLNKYTIGMDRACVSIGVNEKASEIANEKNSYEYGTALHTLTDGQFGTVYEGVDKDGNIGFIHISGYIDNDAGYTNSDIVNYITNNLQITGLTLVGTEEDECIHDEQGMGGI
;
A
#
# COMPACT_ATOMS: atom_id res chain seq x y z
N MET A 1 11.95 4.82 3.21
CA MET A 1 12.45 3.91 2.17
C MET A 1 11.45 3.85 1.02
N ASN A 2 11.95 4.01 -0.18
CA ASN A 2 11.13 4.02 -1.39
C ASN A 2 11.60 2.91 -2.33
N PHE A 3 10.65 2.18 -2.89
CA PHE A 3 10.90 1.11 -3.84
C PHE A 3 10.02 1.30 -5.06
N THR A 4 10.48 0.84 -6.20
CA THR A 4 9.69 0.77 -7.43
C THR A 4 9.86 -0.59 -8.09
N GLY A 5 8.79 -1.06 -8.70
CA GLY A 5 8.75 -2.31 -9.43
C GLY A 5 7.59 -2.34 -10.41
N MET A 6 7.31 -3.51 -10.96
CA MET A 6 6.27 -3.67 -11.98
C MET A 6 5.34 -4.83 -11.64
N ILE A 7 4.08 -4.67 -11.97
CA ILE A 7 3.08 -5.74 -11.94
C ILE A 7 2.65 -6.01 -13.37
N SER A 8 2.87 -7.24 -13.86
CA SER A 8 2.58 -7.61 -15.24
C SER A 8 1.10 -7.55 -15.58
N LYS A 9 0.26 -7.97 -14.64
CA LYS A 9 -1.20 -8.00 -14.85
C LYS A 9 -1.93 -7.85 -13.51
N ILE A 10 -2.99 -7.05 -13.52
CA ILE A 10 -3.95 -6.97 -12.41
C ILE A 10 -5.35 -7.13 -13.01
N ASN A 11 -6.07 -8.18 -12.63
CA ASN A 11 -7.48 -8.38 -12.98
C ASN A 11 -8.38 -8.46 -11.76
N HIS A 12 -7.79 -8.52 -10.57
CA HIS A 12 -8.48 -8.56 -9.30
C HIS A 12 -7.58 -7.95 -8.24
N ILE A 13 -8.09 -7.02 -7.45
CA ILE A 13 -7.38 -6.41 -6.32
C ILE A 13 -8.31 -6.33 -5.13
N ILE A 14 -7.78 -6.58 -3.95
CA ILE A 14 -8.51 -6.48 -2.69
C ILE A 14 -7.62 -5.90 -1.59
N VAL A 15 -8.22 -5.05 -0.77
CA VAL A 15 -7.66 -4.59 0.50
C VAL A 15 -8.75 -4.72 1.54
N SER A 16 -8.60 -5.62 2.49
CA SER A 16 -9.67 -5.94 3.45
C SER A 16 -9.12 -6.66 4.68
N ASP A 17 -9.80 -6.51 5.80
CA ASP A 17 -9.73 -7.52 6.85
C ASP A 17 -10.44 -8.79 6.34
N PRO A 18 -9.78 -9.94 6.26
CA PRO A 18 -10.39 -11.15 5.71
C PRO A 18 -11.51 -11.74 6.57
N SER A 19 -11.68 -11.25 7.81
CA SER A 19 -12.83 -11.63 8.65
C SER A 19 -14.14 -11.00 8.21
N TYR A 20 -14.08 -9.91 7.42
CA TYR A 20 -15.28 -9.23 6.96
C TYR A 20 -15.96 -9.95 5.80
N ASP A 21 -17.28 -9.89 5.80
CA ASP A 21 -18.09 -10.34 4.67
C ASP A 21 -17.91 -9.47 3.42
N LYS A 22 -18.20 -10.06 2.26
CA LYS A 22 -18.08 -9.39 0.95
C LYS A 22 -18.88 -8.09 0.84
N ASN A 23 -19.93 -7.93 1.62
CA ASN A 23 -20.83 -6.78 1.56
C ASN A 23 -20.49 -5.66 2.57
N VAL A 24 -19.36 -5.76 3.25
CA VAL A 24 -18.96 -4.76 4.23
C VAL A 24 -18.36 -3.55 3.51
N TRP A 25 -18.85 -2.36 3.86
CA TRP A 25 -18.47 -1.09 3.25
C TRP A 25 -17.03 -0.64 3.53
N CYS A 26 -16.40 -1.22 4.53
CA CYS A 26 -15.05 -0.82 4.97
C CYS A 26 -13.95 -1.69 4.35
N ARG A 27 -14.13 -2.10 3.11
CA ARG A 27 -13.15 -2.82 2.31
C ARG A 27 -13.07 -2.24 0.89
N TYR A 28 -11.98 -2.53 0.21
CA TYR A 28 -11.85 -2.25 -1.22
C TYR A 28 -11.67 -3.55 -1.98
N GLU A 29 -12.47 -3.75 -3.01
CA GLU A 29 -12.31 -4.86 -3.94
C GLU A 29 -12.74 -4.44 -5.34
N ASN A 30 -11.91 -4.76 -6.33
CA ASN A 30 -12.24 -4.62 -7.74
C ASN A 30 -11.78 -5.88 -8.49
N ASP A 31 -12.71 -6.63 -9.05
CA ASP A 31 -12.47 -7.86 -9.79
C ASP A 31 -12.79 -7.73 -11.30
N HIS A 32 -13.01 -6.51 -11.78
CA HIS A 32 -13.50 -6.24 -13.13
C HIS A 32 -12.57 -5.41 -14.00
N PHE A 33 -11.43 -4.95 -13.48
CA PHE A 33 -10.53 -4.17 -14.29
C PHE A 33 -9.38 -5.02 -14.87
N ASN A 34 -8.73 -4.49 -15.89
CA ASN A 34 -7.64 -5.17 -16.56
C ASN A 34 -6.48 -4.19 -16.72
N ALA A 35 -5.50 -4.29 -15.84
CA ALA A 35 -4.29 -3.50 -15.89
C ALA A 35 -3.11 -4.39 -16.30
N ASN A 36 -2.37 -3.95 -17.32
CA ASN A 36 -1.17 -4.63 -17.79
C ASN A 36 0.05 -3.73 -17.61
N ASN A 37 1.14 -4.30 -17.12
CA ASN A 37 2.43 -3.62 -16.95
C ASN A 37 2.33 -2.31 -16.16
N TRP A 38 1.65 -2.38 -15.02
CA TRP A 38 1.56 -1.23 -14.12
C TRP A 38 2.81 -1.08 -13.28
N THR A 39 3.16 0.17 -12.99
CA THR A 39 4.21 0.50 -12.03
C THR A 39 3.67 0.39 -10.62
N ALA A 40 4.48 -0.15 -9.72
CA ALA A 40 4.22 -0.20 -8.29
C ALA A 40 5.30 0.56 -7.55
N ASP A 41 4.92 1.63 -6.85
CA ASP A 41 5.80 2.43 -6.02
C ASP A 41 5.42 2.19 -4.56
N ILE A 42 6.39 1.74 -3.75
CA ILE A 42 6.19 1.46 -2.33
C ILE A 42 6.97 2.48 -1.52
N GLN A 43 6.30 3.07 -0.55
CA GLN A 43 6.89 4.02 0.38
C GLN A 43 6.66 3.54 1.80
N LEU A 44 7.73 3.38 2.57
CA LEU A 44 7.68 3.06 3.99
C LEU A 44 8.32 4.20 4.77
N GLN A 45 7.60 4.70 5.78
CA GLN A 45 8.06 5.77 6.64
C GLN A 45 7.88 5.38 8.10
N ASP A 46 8.94 5.48 8.87
CA ASP A 46 8.89 5.26 10.31
C ASP A 46 8.10 6.38 10.99
N VAL A 47 7.20 5.99 11.87
CA VAL A 47 6.40 6.89 12.69
C VAL A 47 6.89 6.80 14.13
N ASP A 48 7.19 7.94 14.71
CA ASP A 48 7.68 8.07 16.08
C ASP A 48 7.17 9.41 16.61
N GLU A 49 5.97 9.40 17.20
CA GLU A 49 5.31 10.62 17.63
C GLU A 49 4.41 10.40 18.84
N THR A 50 4.11 11.49 19.53
CA THR A 50 3.15 11.49 20.63
C THR A 50 1.86 12.15 20.16
N ILE A 51 0.76 11.38 20.18
CA ILE A 51 -0.59 11.83 19.83
C ILE A 51 -1.48 11.71 21.06
N GLU A 52 -2.11 12.81 21.48
CA GLU A 52 -3.03 12.83 22.62
C GLU A 52 -2.44 12.23 23.91
N GLY A 53 -1.13 12.41 24.15
CA GLY A 53 -0.42 11.88 25.30
C GLY A 53 0.05 10.43 25.15
N TYR A 54 -0.25 9.75 24.05
CA TYR A 54 0.23 8.40 23.73
C TYR A 54 1.41 8.45 22.79
N TYR A 55 2.45 7.69 23.14
CA TYR A 55 3.63 7.51 22.29
C TYR A 55 3.35 6.41 21.27
N ILE A 56 3.45 6.76 20.01
CA ILE A 56 3.13 5.87 18.89
C ILE A 56 4.37 5.62 18.06
N THR A 57 4.72 4.35 17.89
CA THR A 57 5.78 3.90 17.00
C THR A 57 5.27 2.85 16.04
N GLY A 58 5.60 3.00 14.77
CA GLY A 58 5.16 2.08 13.75
C GLY A 58 5.68 2.45 12.37
N THR A 59 5.02 1.93 11.36
CA THR A 59 5.37 2.17 9.95
C THR A 59 4.14 2.60 9.18
N ASP A 60 4.24 3.76 8.55
CA ASP A 60 3.29 4.18 7.52
C ASP A 60 3.65 3.52 6.19
N ILE A 61 2.64 2.94 5.55
CA ILE A 61 2.76 2.25 4.28
C ILE A 61 2.01 3.06 3.22
N GLY A 62 2.68 3.37 2.12
CA GLY A 62 2.05 3.92 0.93
C GLY A 62 2.39 3.07 -0.29
N ILE A 63 1.38 2.68 -1.05
CA ILE A 63 1.55 1.90 -2.28
C ILE A 63 0.80 2.63 -3.39
N MET A 64 1.54 3.11 -4.39
CA MET A 64 0.96 3.71 -5.59
C MET A 64 1.09 2.73 -6.75
N LEU A 65 -0.07 2.28 -7.26
CA LEU A 65 -0.16 1.43 -8.44
C LEU A 65 -0.69 2.29 -9.58
N HIS A 66 0.03 2.38 -10.67
CA HIS A 66 -0.39 3.24 -11.78
C HIS A 66 0.11 2.73 -13.13
N HIS A 67 -0.62 3.08 -14.19
CA HIS A 67 -0.14 2.90 -15.54
C HIS A 67 1.13 3.75 -15.76
N PRO A 68 2.14 3.26 -16.49
CA PRO A 68 3.39 4.02 -16.71
C PRO A 68 3.19 5.41 -17.33
N SER A 69 2.13 5.60 -18.13
CA SER A 69 1.78 6.89 -18.73
C SER A 69 1.02 7.84 -17.80
N VAL A 70 0.59 7.35 -16.63
CA VAL A 70 -0.17 8.15 -15.65
C VAL A 70 0.78 8.59 -14.54
N ASN A 71 1.05 9.89 -14.48
CA ASN A 71 1.91 10.48 -13.46
C ASN A 71 1.12 10.68 -12.16
N ALA A 72 0.86 9.60 -11.44
CA ALA A 72 0.26 9.62 -10.12
C ALA A 72 1.32 9.30 -9.07
N ARG A 73 1.43 10.15 -8.04
CA ARG A 73 2.43 10.02 -7.00
C ARG A 73 1.99 10.66 -5.69
N MET A 74 2.57 10.20 -4.59
CA MET A 74 2.47 10.91 -3.31
C MET A 74 3.50 12.03 -3.26
N GLU A 75 3.04 13.20 -2.87
CA GLU A 75 3.87 14.39 -2.69
C GLU A 75 3.35 15.21 -1.52
N GLN A 76 4.15 15.37 -0.48
CA GLN A 76 3.78 16.15 0.72
C GLN A 76 2.42 15.72 1.31
N ASP A 77 2.27 14.44 1.58
CA ASP A 77 1.08 13.81 2.20
C ASP A 77 -0.20 13.91 1.37
N ARG A 78 -0.11 14.17 0.08
CA ARG A 78 -1.26 14.15 -0.81
C ARG A 78 -0.94 13.51 -2.15
N ILE A 79 -1.98 13.00 -2.80
CA ILE A 79 -1.86 12.39 -4.12
C ILE A 79 -1.85 13.49 -5.18
N ARG A 80 -0.79 13.50 -5.99
CA ARG A 80 -0.71 14.29 -7.22
C ARG A 80 -1.07 13.41 -8.39
N PHE A 81 -2.00 13.85 -9.21
CA PHE A 81 -2.48 13.08 -10.35
C PHE A 81 -3.02 14.00 -11.46
N PRO A 82 -3.12 13.49 -12.71
CA PRO A 82 -3.68 14.28 -13.80
C PRO A 82 -5.15 14.63 -13.57
N SER A 83 -5.53 15.84 -13.98
CA SER A 83 -6.89 16.40 -13.74
C SER A 83 -8.02 15.67 -14.46
N ILE A 84 -7.71 14.78 -15.39
CA ILE A 84 -8.73 13.95 -16.07
C ILE A 84 -9.33 12.88 -15.16
N TYR A 85 -8.70 12.60 -14.02
CA TYR A 85 -9.17 11.59 -13.06
C TYR A 85 -9.98 12.23 -11.94
N LYS A 86 -10.99 11.49 -11.51
CA LYS A 86 -11.75 11.76 -10.28
C LYS A 86 -11.31 10.77 -9.22
N LEU A 87 -11.11 11.24 -8.00
CA LEU A 87 -10.67 10.43 -6.87
C LEU A 87 -11.86 9.84 -6.14
N ASN A 88 -11.92 8.51 -6.04
CA ASN A 88 -12.82 7.79 -5.15
C ASN A 88 -12.05 7.32 -3.92
N LYS A 89 -12.68 7.41 -2.75
CA LYS A 89 -12.07 7.07 -1.46
C LYS A 89 -12.80 5.93 -0.78
N TYR A 90 -12.02 4.97 -0.29
CA TYR A 90 -12.49 3.82 0.48
C TYR A 90 -11.73 3.74 1.81
N THR A 91 -12.46 3.73 2.92
CA THR A 91 -11.87 3.52 4.23
C THR A 91 -11.77 2.04 4.52
N ILE A 92 -10.59 1.58 4.94
CA ILE A 92 -10.33 0.17 5.23
C ILE A 92 -10.40 -0.04 6.74
N GLY A 93 -11.47 -0.71 7.18
CA GLY A 93 -11.66 -1.06 8.58
C GLY A 93 -11.04 -2.40 8.94
N MET A 94 -10.81 -2.60 10.22
CA MET A 94 -10.31 -3.87 10.77
C MET A 94 -11.15 -4.27 11.97
N ASP A 95 -11.56 -5.52 12.02
CA ASP A 95 -12.29 -6.11 13.15
C ASP A 95 -11.37 -6.97 14.03
N ARG A 96 -10.36 -7.60 13.44
CA ARG A 96 -9.44 -8.50 14.12
C ARG A 96 -7.99 -8.08 14.07
N ALA A 97 -7.75 -6.77 14.00
CA ALA A 97 -6.42 -6.19 13.96
C ALA A 97 -5.54 -6.81 12.87
N CYS A 98 -6.11 -7.05 11.70
CA CYS A 98 -5.39 -7.60 10.55
C CYS A 98 -5.93 -7.02 9.24
N VAL A 99 -5.06 -6.97 8.23
CA VAL A 99 -5.40 -6.54 6.89
C VAL A 99 -4.74 -7.46 5.87
N SER A 100 -5.46 -7.77 4.82
CA SER A 100 -4.93 -8.50 3.67
C SER A 100 -4.96 -7.61 2.44
N ILE A 101 -3.86 -7.61 1.71
CA ILE A 101 -3.69 -6.90 0.44
C ILE A 101 -3.26 -7.93 -0.60
N GLY A 102 -3.89 -7.96 -1.75
CA GLY A 102 -3.50 -8.90 -2.78
C GLY A 102 -4.09 -8.62 -4.14
N VAL A 103 -3.47 -9.19 -5.17
CA VAL A 103 -3.95 -9.16 -6.54
C VAL A 103 -4.09 -10.58 -7.10
N ASN A 104 -4.96 -10.72 -8.08
CA ASN A 104 -5.16 -11.96 -8.87
C ASN A 104 -5.48 -13.16 -7.97
N GLU A 105 -4.70 -14.23 -8.00
CA GLU A 105 -4.94 -15.42 -7.18
C GLU A 105 -4.91 -15.10 -5.68
N LYS A 106 -4.05 -14.20 -5.25
CA LYS A 106 -3.98 -13.75 -3.85
C LYS A 106 -5.26 -13.02 -3.45
N ALA A 107 -5.79 -12.17 -4.32
CA ALA A 107 -7.07 -11.51 -4.08
C ALA A 107 -8.22 -12.52 -3.93
N SER A 108 -8.23 -13.55 -4.75
CA SER A 108 -9.22 -14.63 -4.66
C SER A 108 -9.11 -15.42 -3.36
N GLU A 109 -7.90 -15.74 -2.93
CA GLU A 109 -7.65 -16.39 -1.64
C GLU A 109 -8.19 -15.54 -0.49
N ILE A 110 -7.86 -14.26 -0.45
CA ILE A 110 -8.34 -13.33 0.57
C ILE A 110 -9.86 -13.25 0.59
N ALA A 111 -10.49 -13.16 -0.57
CA ALA A 111 -11.95 -13.10 -0.69
C ALA A 111 -12.64 -14.36 -0.16
N ASN A 112 -11.96 -15.51 -0.12
CA ASN A 112 -12.49 -16.80 0.32
C ASN A 112 -12.11 -17.17 1.76
N GLU A 113 -11.23 -16.43 2.43
CA GLU A 113 -10.74 -16.71 3.80
C GLU A 113 -11.71 -16.34 4.92
N LYS A 114 -12.98 -16.30 4.69
CA LYS A 114 -13.99 -15.85 5.64
C LYS A 114 -13.94 -16.55 6.99
N ASN A 115 -13.99 -15.75 8.05
CA ASN A 115 -14.16 -16.21 9.44
C ASN A 115 -13.06 -17.15 9.96
N SER A 116 -11.88 -17.17 9.32
CA SER A 116 -10.74 -17.91 9.83
C SER A 116 -9.94 -17.06 10.81
N TYR A 117 -9.45 -17.67 11.88
CA TYR A 117 -8.52 -17.05 12.82
C TYR A 117 -7.06 -17.15 12.35
N GLU A 118 -6.79 -18.07 11.44
CA GLU A 118 -5.47 -18.26 10.83
C GLU A 118 -5.47 -17.69 9.42
N TYR A 119 -5.22 -16.40 9.33
CA TYR A 119 -5.22 -15.70 8.04
C TYR A 119 -3.81 -15.73 7.44
N GLY A 120 -3.51 -16.77 6.67
CA GLY A 120 -2.19 -16.93 6.02
C GLY A 120 -1.84 -15.81 5.04
N THR A 121 -2.83 -15.00 4.64
CA THR A 121 -2.66 -13.88 3.72
C THR A 121 -2.66 -12.51 4.41
N ALA A 122 -2.80 -12.46 5.72
CA ALA A 122 -2.98 -11.21 6.45
C ALA A 122 -1.72 -10.71 7.16
N LEU A 123 -1.57 -9.39 7.21
CA LEU A 123 -0.70 -8.70 8.14
C LEU A 123 -1.45 -8.42 9.43
N HIS A 124 -0.86 -8.77 10.56
CA HIS A 124 -1.40 -8.45 11.88
C HIS A 124 -0.96 -7.05 12.28
N THR A 125 -1.89 -6.19 12.64
CA THR A 125 -1.63 -4.77 12.89
C THR A 125 -1.64 -4.38 14.36
N LEU A 126 -2.13 -5.25 15.24
CA LEU A 126 -2.34 -5.10 16.68
C LEU A 126 -3.37 -4.04 17.08
N THR A 127 -3.88 -3.27 16.16
CA THR A 127 -4.90 -2.24 16.45
C THR A 127 -6.16 -2.53 15.64
N ASP A 128 -7.29 -2.50 16.31
CA ASP A 128 -8.59 -2.53 15.66
C ASP A 128 -8.96 -1.16 15.11
N GLY A 129 -9.98 -1.10 14.27
CA GLY A 129 -10.55 0.13 13.78
C GLY A 129 -10.21 0.38 12.33
N GLN A 130 -9.36 1.36 12.03
CA GLN A 130 -9.01 1.74 10.67
C GLN A 130 -7.56 1.39 10.35
N PHE A 131 -7.34 0.58 9.31
CA PHE A 131 -6.00 0.35 8.77
C PHE A 131 -5.50 1.57 8.01
N GLY A 132 -6.34 2.11 7.13
CA GLY A 132 -5.97 3.19 6.25
C GLY A 132 -7.02 3.46 5.20
N THR A 133 -6.58 3.90 4.04
CA THR A 133 -7.44 4.37 2.96
C THR A 133 -6.96 3.84 1.62
N VAL A 134 -7.91 3.49 0.76
CA VAL A 134 -7.64 3.24 -0.66
C VAL A 134 -8.28 4.36 -1.47
N TYR A 135 -7.51 4.93 -2.37
CA TYR A 135 -8.00 5.86 -3.39
C TYR A 135 -7.87 5.22 -4.76
N GLU A 136 -8.87 5.41 -5.60
CA GLU A 136 -8.77 5.07 -7.03
C GLU A 136 -9.03 6.32 -7.88
N GLY A 137 -8.23 6.50 -8.92
CA GLY A 137 -8.41 7.55 -9.91
C GLY A 137 -9.18 7.00 -11.11
N VAL A 138 -10.36 7.55 -11.39
CA VAL A 138 -11.25 7.08 -12.44
C VAL A 138 -11.48 8.21 -13.44
N ASP A 139 -11.31 7.93 -14.73
CA ASP A 139 -11.58 8.88 -15.79
C ASP A 139 -13.08 8.95 -16.13
N LYS A 140 -13.45 9.84 -17.04
CA LYS A 140 -14.85 10.03 -17.47
C LYS A 140 -15.50 8.77 -18.08
N ASP A 141 -14.70 7.85 -18.60
CA ASP A 141 -15.17 6.61 -19.22
C ASP A 141 -15.22 5.44 -18.23
N GLY A 142 -14.88 5.69 -16.95
CA GLY A 142 -14.88 4.69 -15.90
C GLY A 142 -13.59 3.87 -15.82
N ASN A 143 -12.53 4.24 -16.55
CA ASN A 143 -11.27 3.54 -16.51
C ASN A 143 -10.43 3.98 -15.32
N ILE A 144 -9.84 3.02 -14.61
CA ILE A 144 -8.94 3.28 -13.49
C ILE A 144 -7.54 3.50 -14.04
N GLY A 145 -6.94 4.65 -13.70
CA GLY A 145 -5.58 4.99 -14.08
C GLY A 145 -4.56 4.77 -12.97
N PHE A 146 -4.99 4.79 -11.72
CA PHE A 146 -4.14 4.55 -10.57
C PHE A 146 -4.94 4.12 -9.34
N ILE A 147 -4.27 3.44 -8.42
CA ILE A 147 -4.80 3.06 -7.11
C ILE A 147 -3.71 3.38 -6.07
N HIS A 148 -4.08 4.07 -5.01
CA HIS A 148 -3.19 4.32 -3.88
C HIS A 148 -3.72 3.66 -2.62
N ILE A 149 -2.88 2.86 -1.97
CA ILE A 149 -3.18 2.18 -0.72
C ILE A 149 -2.29 2.79 0.35
N SER A 150 -2.90 3.32 1.40
CA SER A 150 -2.17 3.81 2.57
C SER A 150 -2.62 3.09 3.83
N GLY A 151 -1.71 2.89 4.76
CA GLY A 151 -2.03 2.27 6.03
C GLY A 151 -0.90 2.36 7.02
N TYR A 152 -1.18 1.94 8.25
CA TYR A 152 -0.26 1.99 9.37
C TYR A 152 -0.19 0.62 10.04
N ILE A 153 1.02 0.19 10.38
CA ILE A 153 1.27 -1.01 11.19
C ILE A 153 2.07 -0.61 12.43
N ASP A 154 1.55 -0.96 13.60
CA ASP A 154 2.21 -0.71 14.88
C ASP A 154 3.51 -1.53 14.98
N ASN A 155 4.53 -0.92 15.58
CA ASN A 155 5.84 -1.56 15.78
C ASN A 155 5.77 -2.84 16.61
N ASP A 156 4.83 -2.89 17.56
CA ASP A 156 4.64 -4.05 18.44
C ASP A 156 4.07 -5.28 17.68
N ALA A 157 3.62 -5.11 16.43
CA ALA A 157 3.28 -6.24 15.55
C ALA A 157 4.51 -7.10 15.20
N GLY A 158 5.72 -6.55 15.35
CA GLY A 158 6.95 -7.31 15.22
C GLY A 158 7.48 -7.44 13.79
N TYR A 159 6.92 -6.72 12.82
CA TYR A 159 7.42 -6.72 11.45
C TYR A 159 8.61 -5.78 11.28
N THR A 160 9.62 -6.25 10.56
CA THR A 160 10.65 -5.38 10.00
C THR A 160 10.15 -4.74 8.70
N ASN A 161 10.82 -3.69 8.24
CA ASN A 161 10.53 -3.11 6.93
C ASN A 161 10.68 -4.16 5.81
N SER A 162 11.66 -5.04 5.94
CA SER A 162 11.87 -6.16 5.02
C SER A 162 10.68 -7.11 4.97
N ASP A 163 10.11 -7.45 6.12
CA ASP A 163 8.91 -8.30 6.22
C ASP A 163 7.72 -7.65 5.48
N ILE A 164 7.52 -6.37 5.68
CA ILE A 164 6.43 -5.62 5.05
C ILE A 164 6.62 -5.54 3.53
N VAL A 165 7.83 -5.22 3.07
CA VAL A 165 8.16 -5.17 1.63
C VAL A 165 7.99 -6.54 0.98
N ASN A 166 8.43 -7.61 1.64
CA ASN A 166 8.27 -8.97 1.12
C ASN A 166 6.80 -9.38 1.02
N TYR A 167 6.00 -9.05 2.01
CA TYR A 167 4.56 -9.29 1.96
C TYR A 167 3.91 -8.58 0.78
N ILE A 168 4.16 -7.29 0.63
CA ILE A 168 3.60 -6.48 -0.46
C ILE A 168 4.06 -7.02 -1.82
N THR A 169 5.35 -7.29 -1.96
CA THR A 169 5.95 -7.78 -3.21
C THR A 169 5.32 -9.11 -3.65
N ASN A 170 5.17 -10.04 -2.72
CA ASN A 170 4.58 -11.35 -3.01
C ASN A 170 3.09 -11.24 -3.32
N ASN A 171 2.33 -10.52 -2.50
CA ASN A 171 0.88 -10.44 -2.62
C ASN A 171 0.42 -9.59 -3.80
N LEU A 172 1.18 -8.59 -4.19
CA LEU A 172 0.92 -7.77 -5.37
C LEU A 172 1.67 -8.26 -6.62
N GLN A 173 2.38 -9.38 -6.52
CA GLN A 173 3.10 -9.99 -7.66
C GLN A 173 4.07 -9.01 -8.33
N ILE A 174 4.76 -8.22 -7.53
CA ILE A 174 5.69 -7.20 -8.02
C ILE A 174 7.00 -7.88 -8.45
N THR A 175 7.49 -7.53 -9.63
CA THR A 175 8.78 -7.96 -10.17
C THR A 175 9.73 -6.78 -10.35
N GLY A 176 11.03 -7.05 -10.34
CA GLY A 176 12.03 -6.02 -10.58
C GLY A 176 12.08 -4.93 -9.51
N LEU A 177 11.73 -5.25 -8.27
CA LEU A 177 11.73 -4.27 -7.18
C LEU A 177 13.12 -3.73 -6.93
N THR A 178 13.26 -2.40 -6.95
CA THR A 178 14.51 -1.68 -6.70
C THR A 178 14.31 -0.57 -5.68
N LEU A 179 15.32 -0.33 -4.87
CA LEU A 179 15.36 0.79 -3.93
C LEU A 179 15.63 2.08 -4.69
N VAL A 180 14.87 3.15 -4.40
CA VAL A 180 14.93 4.42 -5.11
C VAL A 180 15.15 5.57 -4.14
N GLY A 181 16.04 6.50 -4.50
CA GLY A 181 16.21 7.78 -3.82
C GLY A 181 16.46 7.64 -2.32
N THR A 182 17.55 6.99 -1.94
CA THR A 182 17.83 6.70 -0.54
C THR A 182 18.46 7.89 0.17
N GLU A 183 18.18 8.03 1.47
CA GLU A 183 18.87 8.95 2.36
C GLU A 183 20.40 8.73 2.34
N GLU A 184 20.84 7.51 2.04
CA GLU A 184 22.24 7.17 1.87
C GLU A 184 22.90 7.96 0.73
N ASP A 185 22.20 8.18 -0.38
CA ASP A 185 22.70 9.00 -1.48
C ASP A 185 22.87 10.46 -1.07
N GLU A 186 21.96 10.98 -0.27
CA GLU A 186 22.06 12.34 0.26
C GLU A 186 23.23 12.46 1.26
N CYS A 187 23.41 11.50 2.12
CA CYS A 187 24.54 11.46 3.06
C CYS A 187 25.89 11.37 2.35
N ILE A 188 25.98 10.58 1.28
CA ILE A 188 27.21 10.46 0.48
C ILE A 188 27.54 11.79 -0.21
N HIS A 189 26.54 12.51 -0.69
CA HIS A 189 26.72 13.82 -1.29
C HIS A 189 27.22 14.84 -0.29
N ASP A 190 26.67 14.84 0.91
CA ASP A 190 27.11 15.74 1.99
C ASP A 190 28.55 15.44 2.42
N GLU A 191 28.91 14.18 2.56
CA GLU A 191 30.28 13.78 2.86
C GLU A 191 31.28 14.16 1.76
N GLN A 192 30.88 14.02 0.51
CA GLN A 192 31.72 14.45 -0.62
C GLN A 192 31.85 15.99 -0.67
N GLY A 193 30.82 16.72 -0.31
CA GLY A 193 30.85 18.14 -0.17
C GLY A 193 31.79 18.62 0.95
N MET A 194 31.85 17.89 2.05
CA MET A 194 32.75 18.16 3.17
C MET A 194 34.19 17.71 2.90
N GLY A 195 34.39 16.66 2.12
CA GLY A 195 35.69 16.15 1.75
C GLY A 195 36.45 17.02 0.73
N GLY A 196 35.79 17.97 0.11
CA GLY A 196 36.37 18.92 -0.83
C GLY A 196 36.96 20.18 -0.17
N ILE A 197 36.93 20.23 1.12
CA ILE A 197 37.52 21.32 1.91
C ILE A 197 38.90 20.91 2.38
#